data_02313b2c0928b0ee32049f4da9a643b0
#
_entry.id   02313b2c0928b0ee32049f4da9a643b0
#
_cell.length_a   1.000
_cell.length_b   1.000
_cell.length_c   1.000
_cell.angle_alpha   90.00
_cell.angle_beta   90.00
_cell.angle_gamma   90.00
#
_symmetry.space_group_name_H-M   'P 1'
#
loop_
_entity.id
_entity.type
_entity.pdbx_description
1 polymer ?
#
loop_
_entity_poly.entity_id
_entity_poly.type
_entity_poly.pdbx_seq_one_letter_code
_entity_poly.pdbx_strand_id
1 'polypeptide(L)'
;MQVSAPSFAATLKLVEREAARKDAADEPAISAQDFIRSAAESRKQLSQERLKALREQMTTLSLFAMKPAAMAHFSSQMAKELEGAATDFARSVRTLGEDRRNFVPETPAEAYQDIAETGPTFERYSLTDEDRETAASFTAAARQIELLTDNALERSRERGVIDMATKARTDARGVIELMNRLDGKGYLEAVIR
;
A
#
# COMPACT_ATOMS: atom_id res chain seq x y z
N MET A 1 33.04 -10.82 -63.65
CA MET A 1 32.22 -10.48 -62.48
C MET A 1 31.93 -11.77 -61.72
N GLN A 2 32.60 -11.99 -60.57
CA GLN A 2 32.37 -13.17 -59.74
C GLN A 2 31.34 -12.79 -58.67
N VAL A 3 30.17 -13.42 -58.77
CA VAL A 3 29.14 -13.30 -57.72
C VAL A 3 29.43 -14.39 -56.67
N SER A 4 30.04 -14.00 -55.56
CA SER A 4 30.28 -14.91 -54.45
C SER A 4 28.94 -15.26 -53.81
N ALA A 5 28.53 -16.52 -53.87
CA ALA A 5 27.36 -17.03 -53.14
C ALA A 5 27.58 -16.90 -51.63
N PRO A 6 26.60 -16.46 -50.86
CA PRO A 6 26.71 -16.37 -49.40
C PRO A 6 26.94 -17.78 -48.82
N SER A 7 27.93 -17.91 -47.96
CA SER A 7 28.29 -19.18 -47.35
C SER A 7 27.09 -19.72 -46.54
N PHE A 8 26.81 -21.02 -46.62
CA PHE A 8 25.73 -21.71 -45.93
C PHE A 8 25.70 -21.45 -44.42
N ALA A 9 26.86 -21.18 -43.83
CA ALA A 9 27.01 -20.78 -42.42
C ALA A 9 26.43 -19.38 -42.11
N ALA A 10 26.41 -18.47 -43.11
CA ALA A 10 25.85 -17.13 -42.92
C ALA A 10 24.30 -17.17 -42.96
N THR A 11 23.73 -18.04 -43.81
CA THR A 11 22.28 -18.25 -43.87
C THR A 11 21.75 -18.95 -42.63
N LEU A 12 22.45 -19.94 -42.06
CA LEU A 12 22.09 -20.60 -40.81
C LEU A 12 22.05 -19.60 -39.62
N LYS A 13 23.07 -18.75 -39.51
CA LYS A 13 23.09 -17.70 -38.46
C LYS A 13 21.99 -16.67 -38.62
N LEU A 14 21.54 -16.40 -39.85
CA LEU A 14 20.41 -15.48 -40.06
C LEU A 14 19.08 -16.12 -39.63
N VAL A 15 18.89 -17.40 -39.96
CA VAL A 15 17.68 -18.15 -39.54
C VAL A 15 17.61 -18.34 -38.03
N GLU A 16 18.74 -18.66 -37.38
CA GLU A 16 18.80 -18.70 -35.89
C GLU A 16 18.51 -17.34 -35.25
N ARG A 17 18.97 -16.25 -35.86
CA ARG A 17 18.71 -14.89 -35.36
C ARG A 17 17.26 -14.47 -35.58
N GLU A 18 16.60 -14.90 -36.65
CA GLU A 18 15.16 -14.68 -36.88
C GLU A 18 14.31 -15.56 -35.99
N ALA A 19 14.69 -16.81 -35.73
CA ALA A 19 14.01 -17.67 -34.77
C ALA A 19 14.10 -17.09 -33.35
N ALA A 20 15.29 -16.68 -32.90
CA ALA A 20 15.47 -16.01 -31.60
C ALA A 20 14.73 -14.67 -31.48
N ARG A 21 14.51 -13.95 -32.59
CA ARG A 21 13.66 -12.74 -32.61
C ARG A 21 12.16 -13.05 -32.54
N LYS A 22 11.73 -14.17 -33.14
CA LYS A 22 10.33 -14.63 -33.04
C LYS A 22 10.00 -15.10 -31.64
N ASP A 23 10.89 -15.87 -31.01
CA ASP A 23 10.71 -16.34 -29.64
C ASP A 23 10.71 -15.16 -28.63
N ALA A 24 11.49 -14.09 -28.90
CA ALA A 24 11.44 -12.84 -28.09
C ALA A 24 10.22 -11.97 -28.38
N ALA A 25 9.50 -12.18 -29.50
CA ALA A 25 8.27 -11.44 -29.82
C ALA A 25 7.00 -12.14 -29.29
N ASP A 26 7.11 -13.42 -28.90
CA ASP A 26 6.04 -14.21 -28.30
C ASP A 26 6.04 -14.19 -26.74
N GLU A 27 6.97 -13.48 -26.10
CA GLU A 27 6.80 -13.13 -24.70
C GLU A 27 5.58 -12.18 -24.61
N PRO A 28 4.54 -12.56 -23.84
CA PRO A 28 3.37 -11.70 -23.71
C PRO A 28 3.84 -10.35 -23.16
N ALA A 29 3.76 -9.31 -23.97
CA ALA A 29 4.11 -7.97 -23.57
C ALA A 29 3.24 -7.64 -22.35
N ILE A 30 3.85 -7.62 -21.14
CA ILE A 30 3.18 -7.24 -19.91
C ILE A 30 2.54 -5.87 -20.15
N SER A 31 1.22 -5.82 -20.09
CA SER A 31 0.53 -4.57 -20.33
C SER A 31 0.94 -3.54 -19.27
N ALA A 32 0.92 -2.25 -19.61
CA ALA A 32 1.21 -1.20 -18.64
C ALA A 32 0.28 -1.29 -17.41
N GLN A 33 -0.94 -1.76 -17.60
CA GLN A 33 -1.91 -2.00 -16.51
C GLN A 33 -1.48 -3.15 -15.61
N ASP A 34 -1.04 -4.29 -16.18
CA ASP A 34 -0.54 -5.42 -15.38
C ASP A 34 0.69 -5.02 -14.56
N PHE A 35 1.57 -4.19 -15.13
CA PHE A 35 2.72 -3.65 -14.41
C PHE A 35 2.30 -2.75 -13.24
N ILE A 36 1.35 -1.83 -13.46
CA ILE A 36 0.83 -0.93 -12.41
C ILE A 36 0.16 -1.74 -11.30
N ARG A 37 -0.63 -2.75 -11.66
CA ARG A 37 -1.28 -3.67 -10.73
C ARG A 37 -0.28 -4.44 -9.89
N SER A 38 0.69 -5.09 -10.52
CA SER A 38 1.74 -5.85 -9.84
C SER A 38 2.57 -4.96 -8.90
N ALA A 39 2.87 -3.71 -9.32
CA ALA A 39 3.55 -2.74 -8.48
C ALA A 39 2.70 -2.31 -7.27
N ALA A 40 1.39 -2.15 -7.45
CA ALA A 40 0.47 -1.82 -6.36
C ALA A 40 0.33 -2.99 -5.37
N GLU A 41 0.22 -4.23 -5.85
CA GLU A 41 0.19 -5.44 -5.03
C GLU A 41 1.48 -5.59 -4.20
N SER A 42 2.63 -5.40 -4.83
CA SER A 42 3.93 -5.46 -4.15
C SER A 42 4.08 -4.38 -3.07
N ARG A 43 3.62 -3.15 -3.33
CA ARG A 43 3.62 -2.08 -2.31
C ARG A 43 2.67 -2.38 -1.16
N LYS A 44 1.50 -2.94 -1.45
CA LYS A 44 0.54 -3.38 -0.43
C LYS A 44 1.18 -4.40 0.51
N GLN A 45 1.78 -5.44 -0.04
CA GLN A 45 2.48 -6.47 0.74
C GLN A 45 3.60 -5.87 1.59
N LEU A 46 4.46 -5.03 1.01
CA LEU A 46 5.54 -4.37 1.75
C LEU A 46 5.01 -3.50 2.90
N SER A 47 3.87 -2.84 2.71
CA SER A 47 3.24 -2.03 3.77
C SER A 47 2.71 -2.91 4.91
N GLN A 48 2.15 -4.08 4.60
CA GLN A 48 1.70 -5.06 5.60
C GLN A 48 2.88 -5.65 6.38
N GLU A 49 3.98 -5.97 5.71
CA GLU A 49 5.21 -6.43 6.37
C GLU A 49 5.80 -5.39 7.31
N ARG A 50 5.85 -4.12 6.87
CA ARG A 50 6.29 -3.00 7.72
C ARG A 50 5.40 -2.83 8.95
N LEU A 51 4.08 -2.90 8.78
CA LEU A 51 3.14 -2.84 9.89
C LEU A 51 3.38 -3.96 10.89
N LYS A 52 3.60 -5.20 10.41
CA LYS A 52 3.91 -6.35 11.27
C LYS A 52 5.19 -6.12 12.07
N ALA A 53 6.27 -5.70 11.41
CA ALA A 53 7.56 -5.41 12.06
C ALA A 53 7.42 -4.29 13.12
N LEU A 54 6.67 -3.22 12.81
CA LEU A 54 6.39 -2.15 13.77
C LEU A 54 5.61 -2.64 15.00
N ARG A 55 4.62 -3.51 14.82
CA ARG A 55 3.87 -4.10 15.95
C ARG A 55 4.76 -4.98 16.83
N GLU A 56 5.64 -5.76 16.24
CA GLU A 56 6.63 -6.56 16.98
C GLU A 56 7.58 -5.67 17.77
N GLN A 57 8.08 -4.58 17.18
CA GLN A 57 8.91 -3.59 17.88
C GLN A 57 8.17 -2.93 19.03
N MET A 58 6.91 -2.49 18.82
CA MET A 58 6.09 -1.90 19.88
C MET A 58 5.86 -2.87 21.03
N THR A 59 5.59 -4.14 20.73
CA THR A 59 5.42 -5.19 21.75
C THR A 59 6.70 -5.37 22.55
N THR A 60 7.84 -5.44 21.87
CA THR A 60 9.15 -5.55 22.53
C THR A 60 9.43 -4.34 23.42
N LEU A 61 9.19 -3.11 22.91
CA LEU A 61 9.41 -1.88 23.67
C LEU A 61 8.49 -1.77 24.89
N SER A 62 7.28 -2.30 24.84
CA SER A 62 6.35 -2.27 25.96
C SER A 62 6.80 -3.13 27.15
N LEU A 63 7.70 -4.09 26.94
CA LEU A 63 8.27 -4.93 27.99
C LEU A 63 9.38 -4.21 28.80
N PHE A 64 9.90 -3.10 28.32
CA PHE A 64 10.98 -2.38 28.96
C PHE A 64 10.50 -1.11 29.64
N ALA A 65 10.92 -0.90 30.90
CA ALA A 65 10.71 0.38 31.59
C ALA A 65 11.65 1.45 31.03
N MET A 66 11.23 2.17 30.01
CA MET A 66 12.02 3.18 29.33
C MET A 66 11.91 4.57 30.01
N LYS A 67 12.99 5.37 29.87
CA LYS A 67 12.95 6.79 30.23
C LYS A 67 12.03 7.55 29.26
N PRO A 68 11.33 8.61 29.71
CA PRO A 68 10.39 9.37 28.87
C PRO A 68 11.01 9.90 27.56
N ALA A 69 12.26 10.36 27.60
CA ALA A 69 12.97 10.83 26.41
C ALA A 69 13.19 9.71 25.36
N ALA A 70 13.58 8.51 25.81
CA ALA A 70 13.72 7.37 24.90
C ALA A 70 12.37 6.93 24.34
N MET A 71 11.33 6.91 25.18
CA MET A 71 9.96 6.58 24.74
C MET A 71 9.44 7.57 23.69
N ALA A 72 9.60 8.88 23.89
CA ALA A 72 9.23 9.90 22.92
C ALA A 72 10.01 9.77 21.61
N HIS A 73 11.30 9.47 21.68
CA HIS A 73 12.12 9.27 20.49
C HIS A 73 11.67 8.07 19.67
N PHE A 74 11.51 6.90 20.29
CA PHE A 74 11.05 5.69 19.59
C PHE A 74 9.62 5.86 19.06
N SER A 75 8.70 6.45 19.85
CA SER A 75 7.34 6.72 19.38
C SER A 75 7.32 7.65 18.17
N SER A 76 8.19 8.67 18.13
CA SER A 76 8.30 9.57 16.98
C SER A 76 8.83 8.87 15.73
N GLN A 77 9.79 7.96 15.89
CA GLN A 77 10.32 7.17 14.79
C GLN A 77 9.27 6.20 14.26
N MET A 78 8.63 5.44 15.14
CA MET A 78 7.59 4.48 14.77
C MET A 78 6.37 5.16 14.15
N ALA A 79 5.98 6.36 14.63
CA ALA A 79 4.87 7.11 14.04
C ALA A 79 5.13 7.48 12.58
N LYS A 80 6.33 7.96 12.25
CA LYS A 80 6.73 8.27 10.86
C LYS A 80 6.76 7.04 9.97
N GLU A 81 7.30 5.94 10.46
CA GLU A 81 7.35 4.69 9.71
C GLU A 81 5.94 4.14 9.47
N LEU A 82 5.06 4.23 10.48
CA LEU A 82 3.67 3.85 10.39
C LEU A 82 2.90 4.72 9.38
N GLU A 83 3.11 6.04 9.41
CA GLU A 83 2.50 6.99 8.48
C GLU A 83 2.91 6.69 7.03
N GLY A 84 4.22 6.44 6.80
CA GLY A 84 4.72 6.03 5.48
C GLY A 84 4.07 4.74 4.99
N ALA A 85 4.06 3.70 5.83
CA ALA A 85 3.45 2.42 5.49
C ALA A 85 1.94 2.53 5.25
N ALA A 86 1.22 3.30 6.07
CA ALA A 86 -0.22 3.55 5.92
C ALA A 86 -0.55 4.31 4.63
N THR A 87 0.28 5.28 4.25
CA THR A 87 0.14 6.04 3.01
C THR A 87 0.37 5.16 1.79
N ASP A 88 1.42 4.33 1.81
CA ASP A 88 1.72 3.38 0.75
C ASP A 88 0.60 2.34 0.60
N PHE A 89 0.08 1.82 1.71
CA PHE A 89 -1.07 0.93 1.74
C PHE A 89 -2.31 1.58 1.12
N ALA A 90 -2.69 2.77 1.60
CA ALA A 90 -3.87 3.47 1.12
C ALA A 90 -3.80 3.79 -0.39
N ARG A 91 -2.61 4.16 -0.88
CA ARG A 91 -2.38 4.40 -2.31
C ARG A 91 -2.52 3.13 -3.13
N SER A 92 -1.91 2.04 -2.67
CA SER A 92 -1.95 0.74 -3.36
C SER A 92 -3.37 0.21 -3.46
N VAL A 93 -4.10 0.27 -2.35
CA VAL A 93 -5.49 -0.16 -2.29
C VAL A 93 -6.39 0.65 -3.22
N ARG A 94 -6.18 1.99 -3.34
CA ARG A 94 -6.90 2.83 -4.32
C ARG A 94 -6.59 2.45 -5.76
N THR A 95 -5.31 2.26 -6.09
CA THR A 95 -4.88 1.86 -7.44
C THR A 95 -5.52 0.53 -7.85
N LEU A 96 -5.51 -0.48 -6.95
CA LEU A 96 -6.13 -1.77 -7.20
C LEU A 96 -7.66 -1.69 -7.33
N GLY A 97 -8.28 -0.73 -6.67
CA GLY A 97 -9.71 -0.52 -6.77
C GLY A 97 -10.12 0.27 -8.00
N GLU A 98 -9.31 1.19 -8.46
CA GLU A 98 -9.53 1.89 -9.72
C GLU A 98 -9.42 0.93 -10.90
N ASP A 99 -8.49 -0.02 -10.84
CA ASP A 99 -8.35 -1.07 -11.84
C ASP A 99 -9.60 -1.97 -11.93
N ARG A 100 -10.20 -2.31 -10.80
CA ARG A 100 -11.46 -3.06 -10.75
C ARG A 100 -12.66 -2.30 -11.35
N ARG A 101 -12.68 -0.96 -11.28
CA ARG A 101 -13.73 -0.13 -11.90
C ARG A 101 -13.59 0.00 -13.40
N ASN A 102 -12.38 -0.13 -13.92
CA ASN A 102 -12.07 -0.06 -15.34
C ASN A 102 -12.37 -1.39 -16.07
N PHE A 103 -12.95 -2.38 -15.36
CA PHE A 103 -13.47 -3.58 -16.00
C PHE A 103 -14.60 -3.17 -16.97
N VAL A 104 -14.29 -3.22 -18.26
CA VAL A 104 -15.26 -3.02 -19.32
C VAL A 104 -15.85 -4.40 -19.63
N PRO A 105 -17.11 -4.66 -19.31
CA PRO A 105 -17.74 -5.95 -19.63
C PRO A 105 -17.71 -6.18 -21.14
N GLU A 106 -17.25 -7.36 -21.55
CA GLU A 106 -17.14 -7.71 -22.98
C GLU A 106 -18.50 -7.90 -23.62
N THR A 107 -19.54 -8.18 -22.83
CA THR A 107 -20.90 -8.38 -23.31
C THR A 107 -21.92 -7.55 -22.53
N PRO A 108 -23.03 -7.12 -23.17
CA PRO A 108 -24.13 -6.43 -22.46
C PRO A 108 -24.74 -7.27 -21.32
N ALA A 109 -24.70 -8.61 -21.42
CA ALA A 109 -25.22 -9.50 -20.39
C ALA A 109 -24.34 -9.45 -19.12
N GLU A 110 -23.03 -9.40 -19.25
CA GLU A 110 -22.10 -9.21 -18.14
C GLU A 110 -22.27 -7.84 -17.49
N ALA A 111 -22.53 -6.79 -18.30
CA ALA A 111 -22.82 -5.46 -17.77
C ALA A 111 -24.09 -5.44 -16.90
N TYR A 112 -25.13 -6.15 -17.33
CA TYR A 112 -26.38 -6.26 -16.55
C TYR A 112 -26.22 -7.14 -15.31
N GLN A 113 -25.43 -8.20 -15.36
CA GLN A 113 -25.08 -9.01 -14.20
C GLN A 113 -24.28 -8.22 -13.18
N ASP A 114 -23.28 -7.48 -13.61
CA ASP A 114 -22.45 -6.63 -12.75
C ASP A 114 -23.29 -5.56 -12.04
N ILE A 115 -24.21 -4.89 -12.77
CA ILE A 115 -25.16 -3.92 -12.18
C ILE A 115 -26.15 -4.59 -11.22
N ALA A 116 -26.58 -5.82 -11.50
CA ALA A 116 -27.53 -6.54 -10.65
C ALA A 116 -26.88 -7.05 -9.37
N GLU A 117 -25.59 -7.44 -9.42
CA GLU A 117 -24.85 -7.93 -8.27
C GLU A 117 -24.23 -6.79 -7.43
N THR A 118 -23.81 -5.68 -8.08
CA THR A 118 -23.08 -4.59 -7.44
C THR A 118 -23.98 -3.39 -7.08
N GLY A 119 -25.20 -3.32 -7.62
CA GLY A 119 -26.10 -2.18 -7.46
C GLY A 119 -25.73 -0.98 -8.34
N PRO A 120 -26.52 0.10 -8.34
CA PRO A 120 -26.21 1.30 -9.12
C PRO A 120 -24.93 1.93 -8.62
N THR A 121 -23.95 2.04 -9.49
CA THR A 121 -22.54 2.42 -9.29
C THR A 121 -22.32 3.85 -8.78
N PHE A 122 -22.92 4.19 -7.66
CA PHE A 122 -22.45 5.26 -6.78
C PHE A 122 -21.49 4.73 -5.70
N GLU A 123 -21.14 3.44 -5.77
CA GLU A 123 -20.31 2.84 -4.77
C GLU A 123 -18.85 3.27 -4.94
N ARG A 124 -18.48 4.03 -3.95
CA ARG A 124 -17.16 4.20 -3.42
C ARG A 124 -16.45 2.85 -3.43
N TYR A 125 -15.23 2.88 -3.86
CA TYR A 125 -14.24 1.88 -3.67
C TYR A 125 -14.53 1.04 -2.41
N SER A 126 -14.98 -0.19 -2.58
CA SER A 126 -15.21 -1.10 -1.47
C SER A 126 -13.91 -1.82 -1.14
N LEU A 127 -13.40 -1.58 0.07
CA LEU A 127 -12.30 -2.34 0.64
C LEU A 127 -12.67 -3.83 0.66
N THR A 128 -11.73 -4.70 0.32
CA THR A 128 -11.86 -6.12 0.61
C THR A 128 -11.86 -6.33 2.13
N ASP A 129 -12.37 -7.46 2.60
CA ASP A 129 -12.37 -7.75 4.03
C ASP A 129 -10.93 -7.82 4.60
N GLU A 130 -9.98 -8.34 3.82
CA GLU A 130 -8.55 -8.31 4.14
C GLU A 130 -8.01 -6.89 4.27
N ASP A 131 -8.40 -5.99 3.36
CA ASP A 131 -7.98 -4.59 3.40
C ASP A 131 -8.56 -3.86 4.61
N ARG A 132 -9.81 -4.18 5.00
CA ARG A 132 -10.43 -3.65 6.22
C ARG A 132 -9.72 -4.12 7.49
N GLU A 133 -9.37 -5.40 7.55
CA GLU A 133 -8.60 -5.95 8.66
C GLU A 133 -7.21 -5.31 8.77
N THR A 134 -6.55 -5.10 7.63
CA THR A 134 -5.27 -4.40 7.57
C THR A 134 -5.41 -2.94 8.02
N ALA A 135 -6.43 -2.22 7.55
CA ALA A 135 -6.71 -0.84 7.98
C ALA A 135 -7.01 -0.75 9.48
N ALA A 136 -7.78 -1.70 10.02
CA ALA A 136 -8.02 -1.81 11.46
C ALA A 136 -6.71 -2.05 12.24
N SER A 137 -5.80 -2.86 11.67
CA SER A 137 -4.49 -3.13 12.27
C SER A 137 -3.59 -1.90 12.27
N PHE A 138 -3.60 -1.06 11.21
CA PHE A 138 -2.94 0.25 11.20
C PHE A 138 -3.50 1.17 12.28
N THR A 139 -4.82 1.23 12.40
CA THR A 139 -5.51 2.03 13.42
C THR A 139 -5.13 1.57 14.84
N ALA A 140 -5.07 0.28 15.09
CA ALA A 140 -4.67 -0.27 16.38
C ALA A 140 -3.21 0.08 16.73
N ALA A 141 -2.29 -0.02 15.75
CA ALA A 141 -0.90 0.35 15.92
C ALA A 141 -0.74 1.86 16.22
N ALA A 142 -1.49 2.72 15.50
CA ALA A 142 -1.48 4.16 15.74
C ALA A 142 -1.97 4.52 17.15
N ARG A 143 -3.04 3.89 17.64
CA ARG A 143 -3.52 4.06 19.02
C ARG A 143 -2.51 3.60 20.07
N GLN A 144 -1.77 2.53 19.79
CA GLN A 144 -0.70 2.10 20.68
C GLN A 144 0.43 3.13 20.76
N ILE A 145 0.79 3.77 19.64
CA ILE A 145 1.76 4.89 19.64
C ILE A 145 1.20 6.09 20.44
N GLU A 146 -0.08 6.42 20.32
CA GLU A 146 -0.69 7.47 21.15
C GLU A 146 -0.54 7.18 22.65
N LEU A 147 -0.80 5.96 23.08
CA LEU A 147 -0.62 5.57 24.49
C LEU A 147 0.82 5.71 24.96
N LEU A 148 1.79 5.34 24.13
CA LEU A 148 3.22 5.50 24.45
C LEU A 148 3.61 6.98 24.53
N THR A 149 3.08 7.82 23.65
CA THR A 149 3.33 9.27 23.67
C THR A 149 2.69 9.96 24.86
N ASP A 150 1.45 9.59 25.23
CA ASP A 150 0.77 10.12 26.41
C ASP A 150 1.56 9.80 27.68
N ASN A 151 2.06 8.58 27.81
CA ASN A 151 2.92 8.19 28.94
C ASN A 151 4.25 9.00 28.98
N ALA A 152 4.84 9.31 27.82
CA ALA A 152 6.02 10.16 27.76
C ALA A 152 5.71 11.61 28.17
N LEU A 153 4.56 12.16 27.74
CA LEU A 153 4.11 13.51 28.08
C LEU A 153 3.78 13.67 29.57
N GLU A 154 3.15 12.70 30.19
CA GLU A 154 2.82 12.72 31.60
C GLU A 154 4.06 12.71 32.49
N ARG A 155 5.12 12.01 32.07
CA ARG A 155 6.32 11.76 32.87
C ARG A 155 7.49 12.70 32.58
N SER A 156 7.37 13.61 31.59
CA SER A 156 8.43 14.54 31.22
C SER A 156 7.97 16.00 31.27
N ARG A 157 8.88 16.88 31.70
CA ARG A 157 8.74 18.34 31.65
C ARG A 157 9.71 18.98 30.65
N GLU A 158 10.53 18.17 30.00
CA GLU A 158 11.53 18.64 29.03
C GLU A 158 10.85 19.03 27.72
N ARG A 159 11.05 20.28 27.27
CA ARG A 159 10.41 20.81 26.06
C ARG A 159 10.68 19.94 24.83
N GLY A 160 11.93 19.47 24.64
CA GLY A 160 12.26 18.61 23.51
C GLY A 160 11.55 17.26 23.51
N VAL A 161 11.31 16.67 24.68
CA VAL A 161 10.52 15.44 24.84
C VAL A 161 9.06 15.69 24.52
N ILE A 162 8.50 16.80 25.00
CA ILE A 162 7.11 17.21 24.75
C ILE A 162 6.90 17.43 23.25
N ASP A 163 7.81 18.14 22.58
CA ASP A 163 7.69 18.41 21.14
C ASP A 163 7.73 17.12 20.30
N MET A 164 8.65 16.21 20.63
CA MET A 164 8.74 14.91 19.94
C MET A 164 7.49 14.05 20.17
N ALA A 165 7.01 13.95 21.40
CA ALA A 165 5.83 13.17 21.73
C ALA A 165 4.55 13.76 21.09
N THR A 166 4.41 15.10 21.10
CA THR A 166 3.28 15.78 20.45
C THR A 166 3.28 15.53 18.94
N LYS A 167 4.45 15.59 18.31
CA LYS A 167 4.56 15.28 16.89
C LYS A 167 4.19 13.82 16.59
N ALA A 168 4.72 12.86 17.34
CA ALA A 168 4.40 11.46 17.19
C ALA A 168 2.89 11.18 17.34
N ARG A 169 2.24 11.86 18.28
CA ARG A 169 0.79 11.78 18.46
C ARG A 169 0.02 12.34 17.27
N THR A 170 0.49 13.45 16.70
CA THR A 170 -0.13 14.05 15.51
C THR A 170 0.00 13.13 14.31
N ASP A 171 1.20 12.56 14.07
CA ASP A 171 1.46 11.62 12.98
C ASP A 171 0.58 10.35 13.14
N ALA A 172 0.46 9.80 14.37
CA ALA A 172 -0.39 8.65 14.66
C ALA A 172 -1.89 8.94 14.40
N ARG A 173 -2.38 10.12 14.78
CA ARG A 173 -3.75 10.55 14.48
C ARG A 173 -3.99 10.68 12.99
N GLY A 174 -3.03 11.18 12.23
CA GLY A 174 -3.07 11.24 10.77
C GLY A 174 -3.29 9.85 10.15
N VAL A 175 -2.65 8.81 10.70
CA VAL A 175 -2.87 7.42 10.27
C VAL A 175 -4.30 6.96 10.55
N ILE A 176 -4.83 7.23 11.74
CA ILE A 176 -6.21 6.87 12.11
C ILE A 176 -7.22 7.54 11.16
N GLU A 177 -7.06 8.84 10.90
CA GLU A 177 -7.90 9.56 9.96
C GLU A 177 -7.80 9.02 8.53
N LEU A 178 -6.60 8.69 8.08
CA LEU A 178 -6.37 8.11 6.76
C LEU A 178 -7.10 6.77 6.61
N MET A 179 -7.00 5.88 7.60
CA MET A 179 -7.67 4.59 7.58
C MET A 179 -9.20 4.72 7.67
N ASN A 180 -9.71 5.63 8.49
CA ASN A 180 -11.15 5.91 8.57
C ASN A 180 -11.71 6.44 7.25
N ARG A 181 -10.97 7.31 6.54
CA ARG A 181 -11.36 7.79 5.20
C ARG A 181 -11.34 6.66 4.17
N LEU A 182 -10.40 5.74 4.29
CA LEU A 182 -10.30 4.61 3.40
C LEU A 182 -11.50 3.67 3.56
N ASP A 183 -11.95 3.42 4.79
CA ASP A 183 -13.10 2.57 5.13
C ASP A 183 -14.46 3.28 4.94
N GLY A 184 -14.46 4.51 4.43
CA GLY A 184 -15.69 5.28 4.19
C GLY A 184 -16.36 5.86 5.45
N LYS A 185 -15.83 5.59 6.63
CA LYS A 185 -16.39 6.07 7.92
C LYS A 185 -16.21 7.58 8.12
N GLY A 186 -15.19 8.18 7.49
CA GLY A 186 -14.90 9.61 7.62
C GLY A 186 -15.94 10.55 6.98
N TYR A 187 -16.86 10.05 6.14
CA TYR A 187 -17.89 10.87 5.52
C TYR A 187 -19.14 11.05 6.38
N LEU A 188 -19.44 10.12 7.26
CA LEU A 188 -20.62 10.21 8.12
C LEU A 188 -20.43 11.23 9.25
N GLU A 189 -19.23 11.37 9.79
CA GLU A 189 -18.94 12.38 10.82
C GLU A 189 -18.91 13.82 10.27
N ALA A 190 -18.55 14.02 9.01
CA ALA A 190 -18.52 15.34 8.37
C ALA A 190 -19.94 15.85 7.99
N VAL A 191 -20.93 14.97 7.85
CA VAL A 191 -22.32 15.31 7.48
C VAL A 191 -23.18 15.58 8.72
N ILE A 192 -22.76 15.12 9.90
CA ILE A 192 -23.51 15.24 11.18
C ILE A 192 -23.06 16.48 12.00
N ARG A 193 -22.01 17.17 11.56
CA ARG A 193 -21.57 18.45 12.14
C ARG A 193 -22.04 19.61 11.27
#